data_1c4319580e1ec01f520fecaac96a7ddf
#
_entry.id   1c4319580e1ec01f520fecaac96a7ddf
#
_cell.length_a   1.000
_cell.length_b   1.000
_cell.length_c   1.000
_cell.angle_alpha   90.00
_cell.angle_beta   90.00
_cell.angle_gamma   90.00
#
_symmetry.space_group_name_H-M   'P 1'
#
loop_
_entity.id
_entity.type
_entity.pdbx_description
1 polymer ?
#
loop_
_entity_poly.entity_id
_entity_poly.type
_entity_poly.pdbx_seq_one_letter_code
_entity_poly.pdbx_strand_id
1 'polypeptide(L)'
;MTEKLTDNASLGEIMTALQSIQTDFQGGKNNIANVLGSPFIGTDKFGTTKTKIETLKNVLVETINSKNISATSSETFTNLIEKVNWIFQSIEIFSLKNRIQATTLNTPSIVYNEVSSIKGTLRFTGELKASKMRADYATAKIEILCGNRKEYFYVTDDTPSASSSFVRFTKDIIVEKGMDIKVQILLTSVGAGNLDGSYAARAEIEELKILR
;
A
#
# COMPACT_ATOMS: atom_id res chain seq x y z
N MET A 1 5.39 42.69 -19.50
CA MET A 1 6.37 43.52 -18.72
C MET A 1 5.75 44.84 -18.48
N THR A 2 5.36 45.18 -17.25
CA THR A 2 4.77 46.48 -16.89
C THR A 2 5.85 47.54 -16.97
N GLU A 3 5.70 48.55 -17.84
CA GLU A 3 6.62 49.68 -17.88
C GLU A 3 6.58 50.40 -16.53
N LYS A 4 7.74 50.77 -16.03
CA LYS A 4 7.86 51.51 -14.78
C LYS A 4 7.41 52.98 -15.07
N LEU A 5 6.30 53.40 -14.46
CA LEU A 5 5.84 54.76 -14.55
C LEU A 5 6.86 55.74 -13.96
N THR A 6 7.05 56.85 -14.60
CA THR A 6 7.88 57.96 -14.10
C THR A 6 7.11 58.81 -13.09
N ASP A 7 7.82 59.54 -12.24
CA ASP A 7 7.20 60.39 -11.21
C ASP A 7 6.27 61.50 -11.79
N ASN A 8 6.39 61.80 -13.11
CA ASN A 8 5.59 62.77 -13.83
C ASN A 8 4.63 62.11 -14.82
N ALA A 9 4.23 60.86 -14.60
CA ALA A 9 3.32 60.16 -15.49
C ALA A 9 1.97 60.88 -15.61
N SER A 10 1.48 61.05 -16.82
CA SER A 10 0.15 61.59 -17.09
C SER A 10 -0.95 60.62 -16.62
N LEU A 11 -2.15 61.16 -16.38
CA LEU A 11 -3.31 60.34 -16.02
C LEU A 11 -3.58 59.24 -17.07
N GLY A 12 -3.35 59.52 -18.35
CA GLY A 12 -3.51 58.55 -19.44
C GLY A 12 -2.54 57.39 -19.34
N GLU A 13 -1.25 57.65 -19.03
CA GLU A 13 -0.24 56.64 -18.82
C GLU A 13 -0.54 55.77 -17.58
N ILE A 14 -1.01 56.41 -16.50
CA ILE A 14 -1.44 55.66 -15.30
C ILE A 14 -2.62 54.74 -15.61
N MET A 15 -3.63 55.22 -16.33
CA MET A 15 -4.80 54.42 -16.73
C MET A 15 -4.39 53.24 -17.62
N THR A 16 -3.49 53.45 -18.57
CA THR A 16 -2.97 52.40 -19.45
C THR A 16 -2.22 51.34 -18.66
N ALA A 17 -1.37 51.75 -17.72
CA ALA A 17 -0.64 50.80 -16.84
C ALA A 17 -1.60 50.00 -15.96
N LEU A 18 -2.64 50.60 -15.39
CA LEU A 18 -3.66 49.90 -14.60
C LEU A 18 -4.45 48.92 -15.45
N GLN A 19 -4.81 49.25 -16.69
CA GLN A 19 -5.47 48.31 -17.60
C GLN A 19 -4.57 47.12 -17.98
N SER A 20 -3.27 47.35 -18.19
CA SER A 20 -2.31 46.31 -18.45
C SER A 20 -2.21 45.34 -17.24
N ILE A 21 -2.06 45.88 -16.03
CA ILE A 21 -2.04 45.09 -14.79
C ILE A 21 -3.32 44.26 -14.64
N GLN A 22 -4.49 44.88 -14.90
CA GLN A 22 -5.77 44.17 -14.82
C GLN A 22 -5.85 43.02 -15.84
N THR A 23 -5.35 43.22 -17.06
CA THR A 23 -5.33 42.23 -18.12
C THR A 23 -4.39 41.04 -17.76
N ASP A 24 -3.19 41.37 -17.31
CA ASP A 24 -2.19 40.35 -16.87
C ASP A 24 -2.72 39.53 -15.72
N PHE A 25 -3.37 40.19 -14.76
CA PHE A 25 -3.98 39.55 -13.60
C PHE A 25 -5.13 38.59 -13.99
N GLN A 26 -5.99 39.04 -14.91
CA GLN A 26 -7.08 38.22 -15.42
C GLN A 26 -6.54 37.05 -16.26
N GLY A 27 -5.51 37.30 -17.06
CA GLY A 27 -4.80 36.24 -17.80
C GLY A 27 -4.21 35.16 -16.87
N GLY A 28 -3.56 35.59 -15.81
CA GLY A 28 -3.02 34.66 -14.78
C GLY A 28 -4.11 33.80 -14.14
N LYS A 29 -5.25 34.43 -13.78
CA LYS A 29 -6.41 33.69 -13.21
C LYS A 29 -6.99 32.66 -14.20
N ASN A 30 -7.14 33.04 -15.46
CA ASN A 30 -7.62 32.13 -16.50
C ASN A 30 -6.67 30.93 -16.68
N ASN A 31 -5.36 31.18 -16.69
CA ASN A 31 -4.35 30.12 -16.79
C ASN A 31 -4.43 29.15 -15.62
N ILE A 32 -4.57 29.65 -14.39
CA ILE A 32 -4.76 28.80 -13.20
C ILE A 32 -6.03 27.96 -13.34
N ALA A 33 -7.15 28.56 -13.73
CA ALA A 33 -8.41 27.87 -13.91
C ALA A 33 -8.33 26.79 -15.01
N ASN A 34 -7.65 27.08 -16.10
CA ASN A 34 -7.44 26.11 -17.20
C ASN A 34 -6.60 24.91 -16.78
N VAL A 35 -5.54 25.13 -15.99
CA VAL A 35 -4.67 24.06 -15.52
C VAL A 35 -5.36 23.18 -14.47
N LEU A 36 -6.10 23.78 -13.55
CA LEU A 36 -6.77 23.08 -12.45
C LEU A 36 -8.10 22.45 -12.88
N GLY A 37 -8.75 22.99 -13.93
CA GLY A 37 -10.06 22.53 -14.38
C GLY A 37 -11.19 22.83 -13.38
N SER A 38 -12.34 22.19 -13.56
CA SER A 38 -13.46 22.32 -12.60
C SER A 38 -13.04 21.87 -11.19
N PRO A 39 -13.43 22.60 -10.12
CA PRO A 39 -14.41 23.68 -10.06
C PRO A 39 -13.85 25.11 -10.25
N PHE A 40 -12.64 25.29 -10.73
CA PHE A 40 -11.99 26.60 -10.89
C PHE A 40 -12.49 27.31 -12.15
N ILE A 41 -12.74 28.62 -12.03
CA ILE A 41 -13.08 29.48 -13.15
C ILE A 41 -12.28 30.77 -13.07
N GLY A 42 -11.92 31.35 -14.22
CA GLY A 42 -11.10 32.57 -14.32
C GLY A 42 -11.72 33.81 -13.66
N THR A 43 -13.04 33.84 -13.46
CA THR A 43 -13.75 34.92 -12.77
C THR A 43 -13.72 34.81 -11.23
N ASP A 44 -13.22 33.72 -10.67
CA ASP A 44 -13.12 33.57 -9.22
C ASP A 44 -12.30 34.71 -8.58
N LYS A 45 -12.73 35.15 -7.41
CA LYS A 45 -11.89 35.99 -6.54
C LYS A 45 -10.79 35.16 -5.94
N PHE A 46 -9.63 35.72 -5.62
CA PHE A 46 -8.53 34.97 -5.01
C PHE A 46 -8.93 34.21 -3.74
N GLY A 47 -9.74 34.84 -2.88
CA GLY A 47 -10.29 34.15 -1.69
C GLY A 47 -11.09 32.89 -2.07
N THR A 48 -11.92 32.98 -3.11
CA THR A 48 -12.69 31.82 -3.62
C THR A 48 -11.76 30.74 -4.18
N THR A 49 -10.74 31.10 -4.95
CA THR A 49 -9.74 30.17 -5.47
C THR A 49 -9.00 29.47 -4.34
N LYS A 50 -8.57 30.22 -3.31
CA LYS A 50 -7.94 29.68 -2.11
C LYS A 50 -8.84 28.62 -1.44
N THR A 51 -10.10 28.97 -1.17
CA THR A 51 -11.06 28.04 -0.53
C THR A 51 -11.26 26.77 -1.37
N LYS A 52 -11.35 26.88 -2.69
CA LYS A 52 -11.47 25.74 -3.59
C LYS A 52 -10.23 24.82 -3.51
N ILE A 53 -9.02 25.39 -3.46
CA ILE A 53 -7.77 24.64 -3.28
C ILE A 53 -7.75 23.92 -1.94
N GLU A 54 -8.14 24.61 -0.86
CA GLU A 54 -8.21 24.01 0.48
C GLU A 54 -9.24 22.87 0.53
N THR A 55 -10.38 23.02 -0.11
CA THR A 55 -11.39 21.96 -0.22
C THR A 55 -10.85 20.73 -0.95
N LEU A 56 -10.20 20.92 -2.10
CA LEU A 56 -9.58 19.81 -2.84
C LEU A 56 -8.49 19.11 -2.03
N LYS A 57 -7.69 19.89 -1.30
CA LYS A 57 -6.67 19.33 -0.40
C LYS A 57 -7.29 18.48 0.70
N ASN A 58 -8.38 18.91 1.31
CA ASN A 58 -9.09 18.14 2.32
C ASN A 58 -9.67 16.85 1.76
N VAL A 59 -10.29 16.87 0.58
CA VAL A 59 -10.78 15.67 -0.12
C VAL A 59 -9.63 14.69 -0.39
N LEU A 60 -8.45 15.18 -0.81
CA LEU A 60 -7.27 14.34 -1.01
C LEU A 60 -6.81 13.70 0.31
N VAL A 61 -6.76 14.47 1.41
CA VAL A 61 -6.42 13.97 2.75
C VAL A 61 -7.41 12.88 3.19
N GLU A 62 -8.70 13.10 3.05
CA GLU A 62 -9.74 12.11 3.38
C GLU A 62 -9.59 10.84 2.55
N THR A 63 -9.31 10.99 1.25
CA THR A 63 -9.07 9.86 0.35
C THR A 63 -7.88 9.04 0.79
N ILE A 64 -6.74 9.68 1.13
CA ILE A 64 -5.53 9.00 1.61
C ILE A 64 -5.82 8.29 2.95
N ASN A 65 -6.50 8.95 3.89
CA ASN A 65 -6.86 8.38 5.18
C ASN A 65 -7.82 7.18 5.04
N SER A 66 -8.74 7.21 4.07
CA SER A 66 -9.64 6.08 3.79
C SER A 66 -8.89 4.82 3.32
N LYS A 67 -7.63 4.98 2.91
CA LYS A 67 -6.73 3.89 2.52
C LYS A 67 -5.75 3.49 3.62
N ASN A 68 -6.04 3.86 4.87
CA ASN A 68 -5.21 3.58 6.06
C ASN A 68 -3.80 4.20 6.02
N ILE A 69 -3.61 5.28 5.25
CA ILE A 69 -2.38 6.05 5.23
C ILE A 69 -2.66 7.37 5.96
N SER A 70 -1.92 7.64 7.04
CA SER A 70 -2.12 8.88 7.82
C SER A 70 -1.73 10.11 6.99
N ALA A 71 -2.67 11.04 6.81
CA ALA A 71 -2.46 12.33 6.16
C ALA A 71 -3.20 13.44 6.88
N THR A 72 -2.66 14.66 6.85
CA THR A 72 -3.24 15.85 7.47
C THR A 72 -3.32 17.01 6.50
N SER A 73 -4.25 17.94 6.74
CA SER A 73 -4.42 19.15 5.91
C SER A 73 -3.27 20.15 6.06
N SER A 74 -2.40 20.00 7.05
CA SER A 74 -1.19 20.83 7.22
C SER A 74 -0.05 20.45 6.28
N GLU A 75 -0.08 19.25 5.69
CA GLU A 75 0.95 18.78 4.77
C GLU A 75 0.94 19.52 3.44
N THR A 76 2.08 19.54 2.75
CA THR A 76 2.19 20.08 1.39
C THR A 76 1.49 19.17 0.37
N PHE A 77 1.11 19.68 -0.79
CA PHE A 77 0.60 18.84 -1.88
C PHE A 77 1.63 17.80 -2.33
N THR A 78 2.93 18.15 -2.34
CA THR A 78 4.01 17.21 -2.67
C THR A 78 3.99 16.00 -1.75
N ASN A 79 3.93 16.23 -0.42
CA ASN A 79 3.88 15.14 0.55
C ASN A 79 2.60 14.28 0.40
N LEU A 80 1.47 14.91 0.12
CA LEU A 80 0.21 14.18 -0.11
C LEU A 80 0.27 13.34 -1.40
N ILE A 81 0.87 13.85 -2.48
CA ILE A 81 1.08 13.10 -3.72
C ILE A 81 2.03 11.93 -3.50
N GLU A 82 3.11 12.10 -2.73
CA GLU A 82 3.98 10.99 -2.34
C GLU A 82 3.21 9.90 -1.59
N LYS A 83 2.31 10.27 -0.68
CA LYS A 83 1.45 9.33 0.04
C LYS A 83 0.46 8.62 -0.88
N VAL A 84 -0.03 9.26 -1.95
CA VAL A 84 -0.84 8.59 -2.97
C VAL A 84 -0.09 7.44 -3.63
N ASN A 85 1.22 7.57 -3.85
CA ASN A 85 2.06 6.49 -4.36
C ASN A 85 2.16 5.30 -3.39
N TRP A 86 1.83 5.51 -2.11
CA TRP A 86 1.78 4.47 -1.08
C TRP A 86 0.39 3.84 -0.94
N ILE A 87 -0.63 4.42 -1.59
CA ILE A 87 -1.93 3.78 -1.69
C ILE A 87 -1.75 2.54 -2.54
N PHE A 88 -1.70 1.40 -1.86
CA PHE A 88 -1.78 0.12 -2.55
C PHE A 88 -3.14 0.08 -3.26
N GLN A 89 -3.13 0.29 -4.57
CA GLN A 89 -4.20 -0.31 -5.34
C GLN A 89 -4.03 -1.80 -5.10
N SER A 90 -4.95 -2.38 -4.34
CA SER A 90 -4.96 -3.80 -4.05
C SER A 90 -5.31 -4.57 -5.33
N ILE A 91 -4.39 -4.52 -6.30
CA ILE A 91 -4.44 -5.38 -7.45
C ILE A 91 -4.00 -6.74 -6.94
N GLU A 92 -4.94 -7.65 -6.84
CA GLU A 92 -4.64 -9.03 -6.50
C GLU A 92 -3.80 -9.64 -7.62
N ILE A 93 -2.52 -9.93 -7.30
CA ILE A 93 -1.59 -10.60 -8.20
C ILE A 93 -1.81 -12.11 -8.11
N PHE A 94 -2.09 -12.60 -6.92
CA PHE A 94 -2.28 -14.00 -6.64
C PHE A 94 -3.30 -14.21 -5.52
N SER A 95 -4.14 -15.23 -5.67
CA SER A 95 -5.05 -15.73 -4.64
C SER A 95 -5.03 -17.24 -4.62
N LEU A 96 -4.71 -17.81 -3.47
CA LEU A 96 -4.75 -19.26 -3.27
C LEU A 96 -6.20 -19.75 -3.32
N LYS A 97 -6.48 -20.67 -4.22
CA LYS A 97 -7.84 -21.23 -4.41
C LYS A 97 -8.10 -22.48 -3.59
N ASN A 98 -7.05 -23.19 -3.22
CA ASN A 98 -7.14 -24.47 -2.50
C ASN A 98 -6.16 -24.48 -1.35
N ARG A 99 -6.57 -25.08 -0.23
CA ARG A 99 -5.69 -25.31 0.91
C ARG A 99 -4.46 -26.11 0.51
N ILE A 100 -3.27 -25.68 0.96
CA ILE A 100 -2.02 -26.42 0.81
C ILE A 100 -1.57 -26.90 2.19
N GLN A 101 -0.99 -28.08 2.23
CA GLN A 101 -0.49 -28.73 3.44
C GLN A 101 0.96 -29.16 3.28
N ALA A 102 1.74 -29.02 4.35
CA ALA A 102 3.06 -29.65 4.50
C ALA A 102 2.97 -30.63 5.67
N THR A 103 3.15 -31.91 5.36
CA THR A 103 2.99 -33.04 6.32
C THR A 103 4.32 -33.69 6.68
N THR A 104 5.37 -33.40 5.92
CA THR A 104 6.71 -33.93 6.16
C THR A 104 7.56 -32.87 6.84
N LEU A 105 8.21 -33.25 7.94
CA LEU A 105 9.05 -32.37 8.74
C LEU A 105 10.18 -31.78 7.88
N ASN A 106 10.34 -30.45 7.95
CA ASN A 106 11.34 -29.65 7.23
C ASN A 106 11.33 -29.80 5.70
N THR A 107 10.25 -30.35 5.14
CA THR A 107 10.07 -30.46 3.69
C THR A 107 9.10 -29.32 3.25
N PRO A 108 9.55 -28.38 2.41
CA PRO A 108 8.70 -27.27 2.01
C PRO A 108 7.63 -27.68 1.00
N SER A 109 6.40 -27.20 1.21
CA SER A 109 5.34 -27.19 0.19
C SER A 109 5.27 -25.81 -0.43
N ILE A 110 5.48 -25.72 -1.73
CA ILE A 110 5.49 -24.45 -2.46
C ILE A 110 4.04 -23.99 -2.67
N VAL A 111 3.76 -22.74 -2.31
CA VAL A 111 2.45 -22.10 -2.46
C VAL A 111 2.45 -21.15 -3.66
N TYR A 112 3.55 -20.44 -3.86
CA TYR A 112 3.74 -19.50 -4.96
C TYR A 112 5.21 -19.46 -5.36
N ASN A 113 5.48 -19.40 -6.68
CA ASN A 113 6.85 -19.33 -7.19
C ASN A 113 6.86 -18.66 -8.58
N GLU A 114 7.13 -17.36 -8.61
CA GLU A 114 7.11 -16.54 -9.82
C GLU A 114 8.19 -15.45 -9.77
N VAL A 115 8.45 -14.85 -10.92
CA VAL A 115 9.33 -13.69 -11.04
C VAL A 115 8.51 -12.41 -10.99
N SER A 116 8.94 -11.43 -10.21
CA SER A 116 8.26 -10.14 -10.11
C SER A 116 8.27 -9.40 -11.45
N SER A 117 7.10 -9.09 -11.97
CA SER A 117 6.93 -8.23 -13.15
C SER A 117 6.98 -6.74 -12.80
N ILE A 118 7.00 -6.39 -11.52
CA ILE A 118 6.92 -5.02 -11.01
C ILE A 118 8.10 -4.66 -10.11
N LYS A 119 8.31 -3.34 -9.97
CA LYS A 119 9.09 -2.73 -8.91
C LYS A 119 8.12 -2.05 -7.93
N GLY A 120 8.27 -2.28 -6.64
CA GLY A 120 7.41 -1.68 -5.61
C GLY A 120 7.29 -2.56 -4.38
N THR A 121 6.23 -2.35 -3.62
CA THR A 121 5.93 -3.17 -2.44
C THR A 121 4.84 -4.17 -2.76
N LEU A 122 5.06 -5.42 -2.38
CA LEU A 122 4.05 -6.46 -2.38
C LEU A 122 3.57 -6.72 -0.96
N ARG A 123 2.27 -6.83 -0.79
CA ARG A 123 1.65 -7.25 0.46
C ARG A 123 1.25 -8.71 0.37
N PHE A 124 1.79 -9.51 1.26
CA PHE A 124 1.43 -10.90 1.45
C PHE A 124 0.51 -11.00 2.67
N THR A 125 -0.71 -11.47 2.48
CA THR A 125 -1.65 -11.71 3.57
C THR A 125 -2.25 -13.09 3.45
N GLY A 126 -2.48 -13.75 4.57
CA GLY A 126 -3.02 -15.10 4.56
C GLY A 126 -3.27 -15.63 5.95
N GLU A 127 -3.66 -16.90 6.02
CA GLU A 127 -3.97 -17.60 7.25
C GLU A 127 -3.19 -18.92 7.32
N LEU A 128 -2.33 -19.02 8.35
CA LEU A 128 -1.50 -20.19 8.62
C LEU A 128 -2.00 -20.92 9.87
N LYS A 129 -1.95 -22.24 9.82
CA LYS A 129 -2.32 -23.11 10.92
C LYS A 129 -1.28 -24.21 11.11
N ALA A 130 -0.95 -24.49 12.35
CA ALA A 130 -0.34 -25.76 12.76
C ALA A 130 -1.45 -26.68 13.26
N SER A 131 -1.40 -27.95 12.90
CA SER A 131 -2.33 -28.96 13.42
C SER A 131 -1.53 -30.16 13.92
N LYS A 132 -1.93 -30.68 15.07
CA LYS A 132 -1.36 -31.87 15.66
C LYS A 132 -2.43 -32.94 15.86
N MET A 133 -2.07 -34.17 15.60
CA MET A 133 -2.81 -35.36 16.03
C MET A 133 -1.86 -36.29 16.76
N ARG A 134 -2.09 -36.56 18.05
CA ARG A 134 -1.23 -37.42 18.89
C ARG A 134 0.22 -36.95 19.09
N ALA A 135 0.52 -35.69 18.79
CA ALA A 135 1.77 -35.00 19.13
C ALA A 135 1.56 -34.01 20.27
N ASP A 136 2.60 -33.74 21.06
CA ASP A 136 2.51 -32.73 22.13
C ASP A 136 2.34 -31.32 21.58
N TYR A 137 3.05 -31.04 20.49
CA TYR A 137 2.94 -29.78 19.77
C TYR A 137 3.29 -29.93 18.28
N ALA A 138 2.90 -28.97 17.48
CA ALA A 138 3.33 -28.83 16.10
C ALA A 138 3.59 -27.34 15.79
N THR A 139 4.63 -27.06 15.00
CA THR A 139 4.92 -25.69 14.55
C THR A 139 4.90 -25.61 13.03
N ALA A 140 4.02 -24.78 12.51
CA ALA A 140 3.96 -24.40 11.12
C ALA A 140 4.76 -23.11 10.89
N LYS A 141 5.42 -23.02 9.75
CA LYS A 141 6.18 -21.87 9.32
C LYS A 141 5.76 -21.51 7.89
N ILE A 142 5.52 -20.25 7.62
CA ILE A 142 5.55 -19.72 6.26
C ILE A 142 6.86 -18.97 6.02
N GLU A 143 7.43 -19.18 4.87
CA GLU A 143 8.61 -18.46 4.38
C GLU A 143 8.24 -17.70 3.11
N ILE A 144 8.53 -16.41 3.10
CA ILE A 144 8.39 -15.55 1.94
C ILE A 144 9.79 -15.11 1.54
N LEU A 145 10.23 -15.56 0.38
CA LEU A 145 11.57 -15.36 -0.17
C LEU A 145 11.43 -14.42 -1.37
N CYS A 146 12.08 -13.25 -1.31
CA CYS A 146 12.10 -12.27 -2.41
C CYS A 146 13.56 -11.91 -2.69
N GLY A 147 14.17 -12.56 -3.68
CA GLY A 147 15.60 -12.50 -3.92
C GLY A 147 16.39 -12.90 -2.67
N ASN A 148 17.20 -11.98 -2.14
CA ASN A 148 17.99 -12.19 -0.92
C ASN A 148 17.23 -11.89 0.38
N ARG A 149 16.02 -11.38 0.29
CA ARG A 149 15.17 -11.06 1.46
C ARG A 149 14.36 -12.29 1.86
N LYS A 150 14.25 -12.49 3.18
CA LYS A 150 13.50 -13.61 3.76
C LYS A 150 12.64 -13.08 4.90
N GLU A 151 11.34 -13.35 4.83
CA GLU A 151 10.40 -13.07 5.90
C GLU A 151 9.77 -14.38 6.37
N TYR A 152 9.48 -14.45 7.65
CA TYR A 152 8.95 -15.63 8.30
C TYR A 152 7.76 -15.28 9.18
N PHE A 153 6.84 -16.23 9.28
CA PHE A 153 5.78 -16.20 10.26
C PHE A 153 5.57 -17.62 10.78
N TYR A 154 5.38 -17.76 12.09
CA TYR A 154 5.25 -19.04 12.78
C TYR A 154 3.94 -19.14 13.51
N VAL A 155 3.36 -20.34 13.53
CA VAL A 155 2.20 -20.69 14.34
C VAL A 155 2.53 -22.01 15.03
N THR A 156 2.37 -22.05 16.36
CA THR A 156 2.54 -23.28 17.15
C THR A 156 1.20 -23.69 17.72
N ASP A 157 0.86 -24.96 17.56
CA ASP A 157 -0.24 -25.62 18.26
C ASP A 157 0.33 -26.46 19.41
N ASP A 158 0.20 -25.97 20.61
CA ASP A 158 0.57 -26.62 21.87
C ASP A 158 -0.65 -26.85 22.77
N THR A 159 -1.86 -26.59 22.26
CA THR A 159 -3.10 -26.70 23.01
C THR A 159 -3.40 -28.16 23.41
N PRO A 160 -4.00 -28.43 24.60
CA PRO A 160 -4.37 -29.79 25.00
C PRO A 160 -5.46 -30.43 24.14
N SER A 161 -6.22 -29.62 23.39
CA SER A 161 -7.31 -30.06 22.53
C SER A 161 -6.92 -30.02 21.04
N ALA A 162 -7.44 -30.93 20.23
CA ALA A 162 -7.15 -31.06 18.81
C ALA A 162 -7.70 -29.92 17.91
N SER A 163 -8.09 -28.81 18.48
CA SER A 163 -8.67 -27.68 17.74
C SER A 163 -7.71 -26.50 17.69
N SER A 164 -6.81 -26.52 16.72
CA SER A 164 -6.02 -25.34 16.36
C SER A 164 -6.79 -24.44 15.41
N SER A 165 -6.60 -23.13 15.54
CA SER A 165 -7.22 -22.12 14.68
C SER A 165 -6.22 -21.60 13.63
N PHE A 166 -6.73 -21.13 12.51
CA PHE A 166 -5.93 -20.35 11.57
C PHE A 166 -5.55 -19.01 12.18
N VAL A 167 -4.30 -18.60 12.00
CA VAL A 167 -3.76 -17.34 12.47
C VAL A 167 -3.40 -16.48 11.27
N ARG A 168 -3.97 -15.29 11.22
CA ARG A 168 -3.74 -14.34 10.13
C ARG A 168 -2.36 -13.71 10.23
N PHE A 169 -1.71 -13.55 9.08
CA PHE A 169 -0.47 -12.78 8.95
C PHE A 169 -0.59 -11.75 7.82
N THR A 170 0.23 -10.71 7.92
CA THR A 170 0.44 -9.72 6.86
C THR A 170 1.91 -9.32 6.85
N LYS A 171 2.54 -9.31 5.67
CA LYS A 171 3.93 -8.92 5.43
C LYS A 171 4.02 -8.06 4.18
N ASP A 172 4.71 -6.94 4.30
CA ASP A 172 4.99 -6.03 3.19
C ASP A 172 6.47 -6.15 2.81
N ILE A 173 6.76 -6.45 1.55
CA ILE A 173 8.12 -6.68 1.06
C ILE A 173 8.36 -5.84 -0.19
N ILE A 174 9.45 -5.07 -0.19
CA ILE A 174 9.87 -4.32 -1.37
C ILE A 174 10.53 -5.29 -2.35
N VAL A 175 10.05 -5.28 -3.58
CA VAL A 175 10.56 -6.10 -4.69
C VAL A 175 11.04 -5.24 -5.84
N GLU A 176 12.00 -5.76 -6.60
CA GLU A 176 12.45 -5.19 -7.87
C GLU A 176 11.91 -6.03 -9.02
N LYS A 177 11.75 -5.41 -10.19
CA LYS A 177 11.38 -6.14 -11.41
C LYS A 177 12.44 -7.20 -11.74
N GLY A 178 12.01 -8.40 -12.01
CA GLY A 178 12.91 -9.54 -12.27
C GLY A 178 13.36 -10.30 -11.03
N MET A 179 12.90 -9.90 -9.82
CA MET A 179 13.23 -10.60 -8.57
C MET A 179 12.40 -11.88 -8.44
N ASP A 180 13.04 -12.99 -8.09
CA ASP A 180 12.35 -14.24 -7.77
C ASP A 180 11.55 -14.09 -6.48
N ILE A 181 10.29 -14.51 -6.52
CA ILE A 181 9.37 -14.52 -5.38
C ILE A 181 8.94 -15.96 -5.14
N LYS A 182 9.19 -16.46 -3.95
CA LYS A 182 8.76 -17.79 -3.55
C LYS A 182 8.09 -17.75 -2.19
N VAL A 183 6.90 -18.32 -2.09
CA VAL A 183 6.20 -18.54 -0.83
C VAL A 183 6.05 -20.02 -0.60
N GLN A 184 6.47 -20.49 0.55
CA GLN A 184 6.41 -21.91 0.93
C GLN A 184 6.01 -22.07 2.39
N ILE A 185 5.36 -23.17 2.70
CA ILE A 185 5.03 -23.57 4.07
C ILE A 185 5.81 -24.80 4.47
N LEU A 186 6.13 -24.89 5.76
CA LEU A 186 6.87 -25.98 6.34
C LEU A 186 6.25 -26.39 7.69
N LEU A 187 6.29 -27.67 7.97
CA LEU A 187 6.19 -28.19 9.32
C LEU A 187 7.61 -28.22 9.90
N THR A 188 7.90 -27.40 10.91
CA THR A 188 9.29 -27.19 11.38
C THR A 188 9.62 -27.92 12.66
N SER A 189 8.62 -28.24 13.48
CA SER A 189 8.80 -29.06 14.69
C SER A 189 7.54 -29.81 15.04
N VAL A 190 7.72 -30.98 15.62
CA VAL A 190 6.65 -31.83 16.12
C VAL A 190 7.13 -32.41 17.45
N GLY A 191 6.34 -32.29 18.50
CA GLY A 191 6.63 -32.89 19.80
C GLY A 191 6.47 -34.39 19.78
N ALA A 192 7.09 -35.05 20.77
CA ALA A 192 6.96 -36.50 20.97
C ALA A 192 5.48 -36.84 21.20
N GLY A 193 4.96 -37.79 20.46
CA GLY A 193 3.61 -38.30 20.64
C GLY A 193 3.66 -39.75 21.17
N ASN A 194 2.50 -40.38 21.32
CA ASN A 194 2.40 -41.77 21.78
C ASN A 194 3.25 -42.74 20.96
N LEU A 195 3.81 -43.72 21.60
CA LEU A 195 4.82 -44.70 21.16
C LEU A 195 4.42 -45.59 19.97
N ASP A 196 3.27 -45.42 19.36
CA ASP A 196 2.81 -46.23 18.23
C ASP A 196 3.28 -45.74 16.84
N GLY A 197 4.13 -44.70 16.79
CA GLY A 197 4.82 -44.26 15.57
C GLY A 197 3.96 -43.47 14.56
N SER A 198 2.69 -43.24 14.83
CA SER A 198 1.81 -42.51 13.93
C SER A 198 1.67 -41.04 14.35
N TYR A 199 2.65 -40.20 14.01
CA TYR A 199 2.57 -38.76 14.16
C TYR A 199 1.81 -38.15 12.97
N ALA A 200 0.68 -37.52 13.23
CA ALA A 200 0.01 -36.73 12.22
C ALA A 200 0.07 -35.26 12.67
N ALA A 201 1.10 -34.56 12.23
CA ALA A 201 1.18 -33.12 12.35
C ALA A 201 1.28 -32.51 10.96
N ARG A 202 0.76 -31.29 10.78
CA ARG A 202 0.82 -30.63 9.52
C ARG A 202 0.82 -29.11 9.68
N ALA A 203 1.48 -28.46 8.74
CA ALA A 203 1.32 -27.03 8.48
C ALA A 203 0.29 -26.85 7.36
N GLU A 204 -0.65 -25.94 7.53
CA GLU A 204 -1.72 -25.68 6.58
C GLU A 204 -1.81 -24.20 6.28
N ILE A 205 -2.01 -23.84 5.01
CA ILE A 205 -2.39 -22.51 4.58
C ILE A 205 -3.71 -22.61 3.81
N GLU A 206 -4.68 -21.79 4.18
CA GLU A 206 -6.00 -21.78 3.56
C GLU A 206 -6.21 -20.58 2.67
N GLU A 207 -5.73 -19.43 3.10
CA GLU A 207 -5.75 -18.20 2.32
C GLU A 207 -4.33 -17.68 2.15
N LEU A 208 -3.99 -17.31 0.94
CA LEU A 208 -2.83 -16.46 0.63
C LEU A 208 -3.23 -15.54 -0.50
N LYS A 209 -3.07 -14.24 -0.28
CA LYS A 209 -3.21 -13.21 -1.31
C LYS A 209 -1.92 -12.44 -1.41
N ILE A 210 -1.51 -12.15 -2.63
CA ILE A 210 -0.41 -11.25 -2.93
C ILE A 210 -1.03 -10.04 -3.64
N LEU A 211 -0.88 -8.88 -3.02
CA LEU A 211 -1.46 -7.62 -3.45
C LEU A 211 -0.34 -6.64 -3.81
N ARG A 212 -0.61 -5.81 -4.80
CA ARG A 212 0.22 -4.68 -5.20
C ARG A 212 -0.39 -3.37 -4.71
#